data_97b7bf163fe83e9ed5675c1632557e3b
#
_entry.id   97b7bf163fe83e9ed5675c1632557e3b
#
_cell.length_a   1.000
_cell.length_b   1.000
_cell.length_c   1.000
_cell.angle_alpha   90.00
_cell.angle_beta   90.00
_cell.angle_gamma   90.00
#
_symmetry.space_group_name_H-M   'P 1'
#
loop_
_entity.id
_entity.type
_entity.pdbx_description
1 polymer ?
#
loop_
_entity_poly.entity_id
_entity_poly.type
_entity_poly.pdbx_seq_one_letter_code
_entity_poly.pdbx_strand_id
1 'polypeptide(L)'
;QDNLLPFSKILGKVNDRFETPLNTFVFEIILAILYVLTGSFNTLTNLAVFVMWIFFVMTVGGIFILRKKHKDLERPYSVPLYPIIPLVGIGGGLYIIISTLLTDTTNAIYGIGVTLIGIPVYIYIKKRNK
;
A
#
# COMPACT_ATOMS: atom_id res chain seq x y z
N GLN A 1 18.02 -4.15 3.55
CA GLN A 1 17.39 -3.17 4.47
C GLN A 1 17.52 -1.80 3.83
N ASP A 2 16.43 -1.34 3.21
CA ASP A 2 16.48 -0.15 2.33
C ASP A 2 16.45 1.18 3.09
N ASN A 3 16.47 1.18 4.43
CA ASN A 3 16.46 2.36 5.30
C ASN A 3 15.46 3.47 4.88
N LEU A 4 14.32 3.06 4.31
CA LEU A 4 13.30 3.95 3.73
C LEU A 4 12.34 4.53 4.79
N LEU A 5 12.42 4.08 6.04
CA LEU A 5 11.56 4.57 7.12
C LEU A 5 12.36 5.38 8.14
N PRO A 6 11.77 6.45 8.71
CA PRO A 6 12.32 7.08 9.89
C PRO A 6 12.39 6.01 11.00
N PHE A 7 13.48 6.00 11.77
CA PHE A 7 13.76 5.00 12.79
C PHE A 7 14.01 3.56 12.29
N SER A 8 14.31 3.37 11.00
CA SER A 8 14.60 2.05 10.40
C SER A 8 15.68 1.25 11.16
N LYS A 9 16.65 1.93 11.77
CA LYS A 9 17.68 1.29 12.59
C LYS A 9 17.15 0.60 13.85
N ILE A 10 16.02 1.09 14.40
CA ILE A 10 15.39 0.54 15.61
C ILE A 10 14.31 -0.46 15.21
N LEU A 11 13.45 -0.07 14.28
CA LEU A 11 12.33 -0.89 13.81
C LEU A 11 12.78 -2.06 12.93
N GLY A 12 13.78 -1.85 12.07
CA GLY A 12 14.30 -2.87 11.17
C GLY A 12 15.31 -3.84 11.80
N LYS A 13 15.59 -3.74 13.11
CA LYS A 13 16.49 -4.67 13.79
C LYS A 13 15.83 -6.04 13.91
N VAL A 14 16.33 -7.00 13.14
CA VAL A 14 15.89 -8.40 13.20
C VAL A 14 16.49 -9.04 14.45
N ASN A 15 15.68 -9.78 15.18
CA ASN A 15 16.15 -10.55 16.33
C ASN A 15 16.74 -11.87 15.82
N ASP A 16 17.98 -12.16 16.20
CA ASP A 16 18.73 -13.35 15.73
C ASP A 16 18.07 -14.68 16.12
N ARG A 17 17.25 -14.68 17.20
CA ARG A 17 16.58 -15.90 17.69
C ARG A 17 15.27 -16.19 16.96
N PHE A 18 14.54 -15.16 16.55
CA PHE A 18 13.20 -15.30 15.95
C PHE A 18 13.18 -14.93 14.47
N GLU A 19 14.31 -14.47 13.92
CA GLU A 19 14.45 -13.99 12.54
C GLU A 19 13.38 -12.95 12.12
N THR A 20 12.83 -12.25 13.10
CA THR A 20 11.72 -11.28 12.93
C THR A 20 12.04 -9.93 13.58
N PRO A 21 11.53 -8.83 13.07
CA PRO A 21 11.71 -7.50 13.65
C PRO A 21 10.77 -7.29 14.84
N LEU A 22 11.11 -7.85 16.01
CA LEU A 22 10.27 -7.79 17.21
C LEU A 22 9.84 -6.37 17.59
N ASN A 23 10.73 -5.38 17.45
CA ASN A 23 10.40 -3.99 17.77
C ASN A 23 9.25 -3.44 16.92
N THR A 24 9.20 -3.84 15.65
CA THR A 24 8.10 -3.47 14.75
C THR A 24 6.79 -4.10 15.19
N PHE A 25 6.80 -5.39 15.51
CA PHE A 25 5.61 -6.08 16.02
C PHE A 25 5.06 -5.46 17.30
N VAL A 26 5.94 -5.17 18.26
CA VAL A 26 5.52 -4.52 19.52
C VAL A 26 4.92 -3.15 19.24
N PHE A 27 5.51 -2.37 18.36
CA PHE A 27 4.99 -1.06 17.96
C PHE A 27 3.62 -1.18 17.27
N GLU A 28 3.45 -2.13 16.35
CA GLU A 28 2.16 -2.40 15.69
C GLU A 28 1.07 -2.83 16.67
N ILE A 29 1.40 -3.72 17.62
CA ILE A 29 0.46 -4.16 18.68
C ILE A 29 0.01 -2.99 19.53
N ILE A 30 0.93 -2.12 19.96
CA ILE A 30 0.59 -0.93 20.76
C ILE A 30 -0.34 -0.01 19.96
N LEU A 31 -0.05 0.25 18.70
CA LEU A 31 -0.91 1.05 17.83
C LEU A 31 -2.29 0.40 17.67
N ALA A 32 -2.35 -0.90 17.43
CA ALA A 32 -3.61 -1.63 17.27
C ALA A 32 -4.48 -1.51 18.53
N ILE A 33 -3.89 -1.69 19.74
CA ILE A 33 -4.60 -1.54 21.01
C ILE A 33 -5.13 -0.11 21.17
N LEU A 34 -4.32 0.91 20.90
CA LEU A 34 -4.75 2.31 20.98
C LEU A 34 -5.93 2.59 20.04
N TYR A 35 -5.90 2.05 18.82
CA TYR A 35 -7.00 2.23 17.86
C TYR A 35 -8.29 1.51 18.31
N VAL A 36 -8.18 0.31 18.85
CA VAL A 36 -9.33 -0.41 19.38
C VAL A 36 -9.96 0.37 20.54
N LEU A 37 -9.15 0.89 21.46
CA LEU A 37 -9.62 1.66 22.62
C LEU A 37 -10.27 3.00 22.24
N THR A 38 -9.84 3.63 21.15
CA THR A 38 -10.43 4.88 20.66
C THR A 38 -11.73 4.69 19.89
N GLY A 39 -12.18 3.46 19.66
CA GLY A 39 -13.38 3.16 18.87
C GLY A 39 -13.25 3.46 17.36
N SER A 40 -12.07 3.84 16.90
CA SER A 40 -11.80 4.24 15.51
C SER A 40 -11.47 3.06 14.60
N PHE A 41 -11.66 1.83 15.06
CA PHE A 41 -11.30 0.62 14.30
C PHE A 41 -11.97 0.56 12.92
N ASN A 42 -13.28 0.81 12.86
CA ASN A 42 -14.01 0.77 11.59
C ASN A 42 -13.50 1.84 10.61
N THR A 43 -13.27 3.05 11.09
CA THR A 43 -12.73 4.14 10.28
C THR A 43 -11.36 3.80 9.70
N LEU A 44 -10.47 3.24 10.53
CA LEU A 44 -9.14 2.83 10.08
C LEU A 44 -9.19 1.69 9.06
N THR A 45 -10.06 0.71 9.31
CA THR A 45 -10.23 -0.41 8.37
C THR A 45 -10.73 0.09 7.02
N ASN A 46 -11.72 0.98 7.02
CA ASN A 46 -12.23 1.58 5.78
C ASN A 46 -11.15 2.38 5.04
N LEU A 47 -10.37 3.19 5.77
CA LEU A 47 -9.23 3.91 5.20
C LEU A 47 -8.18 2.98 4.58
N ALA A 48 -7.79 1.94 5.32
CA ALA A 48 -6.78 0.99 4.87
C ALA A 48 -7.25 0.25 3.60
N VAL A 49 -8.49 -0.24 3.61
CA VAL A 49 -9.10 -0.94 2.47
C VAL A 49 -9.20 -0.01 1.25
N PHE A 50 -9.62 1.25 1.45
CA PHE A 50 -9.69 2.23 0.37
C PHE A 50 -8.32 2.48 -0.28
N VAL A 51 -7.29 2.71 0.54
CA VAL A 51 -5.92 2.91 0.06
C VAL A 51 -5.38 1.65 -0.64
N MET A 52 -5.66 0.45 -0.10
CA MET A 52 -5.30 -0.80 -0.77
C MET A 52 -5.89 -0.91 -2.18
N TRP A 53 -7.15 -0.52 -2.38
CA TRP A 53 -7.77 -0.57 -3.71
C TRP A 53 -7.12 0.41 -4.69
N ILE A 54 -6.70 1.59 -4.23
CA ILE A 54 -5.94 2.53 -5.07
C ILE A 54 -4.63 1.88 -5.55
N PHE A 55 -3.84 1.31 -4.64
CA PHE A 55 -2.58 0.65 -4.99
C PHE A 55 -2.80 -0.60 -5.84
N PHE A 56 -3.87 -1.35 -5.59
CA PHE A 56 -4.24 -2.51 -6.42
C PHE A 56 -4.48 -2.10 -7.87
N VAL A 57 -5.31 -1.09 -8.11
CA VAL A 57 -5.59 -0.58 -9.45
C VAL A 57 -4.31 -0.06 -10.13
N MET A 58 -3.47 0.67 -9.40
CA MET A 58 -2.18 1.14 -9.92
C MET A 58 -1.25 -0.02 -10.29
N THR A 59 -1.18 -1.05 -9.45
CA THR A 59 -0.33 -2.22 -9.68
C THR A 59 -0.80 -3.01 -10.89
N VAL A 60 -2.10 -3.27 -10.99
CA VAL A 60 -2.67 -3.96 -12.16
C VAL A 60 -2.51 -3.12 -13.43
N GLY A 61 -2.69 -1.80 -13.33
CA GLY A 61 -2.41 -0.86 -14.43
C GLY A 61 -0.94 -0.87 -14.87
N GLY A 62 -0.03 -1.05 -13.93
CA GLY A 62 1.40 -1.19 -14.18
C GLY A 62 1.76 -2.37 -15.11
N ILE A 63 0.94 -3.43 -15.12
CA ILE A 63 1.13 -4.58 -16.02
C ILE A 63 1.09 -4.14 -17.49
N PHE A 64 0.17 -3.25 -17.86
CA PHE A 64 0.07 -2.74 -19.23
C PHE A 64 1.31 -1.93 -19.62
N ILE A 65 1.79 -1.08 -18.70
CA ILE A 65 2.99 -0.27 -18.91
C ILE A 65 4.22 -1.17 -19.06
N LEU A 66 4.40 -2.14 -18.16
CA LEU A 66 5.53 -3.08 -18.22
C LEU A 66 5.52 -3.92 -19.50
N ARG A 67 4.34 -4.39 -19.92
CA ARG A 67 4.21 -5.16 -21.16
C ARG A 67 4.53 -4.34 -22.41
N LYS A 68 4.20 -3.05 -22.38
CA LYS A 68 4.52 -2.14 -23.49
C LYS A 68 6.01 -1.79 -23.54
N LYS A 69 6.62 -1.59 -22.35
CA LYS A 69 8.01 -1.12 -22.23
C LYS A 69 9.04 -2.25 -22.39
N HIS A 70 8.70 -3.45 -21.91
CA HIS A 70 9.58 -4.61 -21.90
C HIS A 70 8.95 -5.77 -22.68
N LYS A 71 8.91 -5.66 -24.00
CA LYS A 71 8.33 -6.68 -24.88
C LYS A 71 9.19 -7.94 -24.96
N ASP A 72 10.51 -7.77 -24.83
CA ASP A 72 11.52 -8.81 -25.10
C ASP A 72 11.87 -9.64 -23.84
N LEU A 73 11.25 -9.34 -22.68
CA LEU A 73 11.47 -10.15 -21.48
C LEU A 73 10.77 -11.51 -21.61
N GLU A 74 11.53 -12.56 -21.47
CA GLU A 74 11.01 -13.92 -21.31
C GLU A 74 10.14 -13.98 -20.04
N ARG A 75 8.88 -14.40 -20.22
CA ARG A 75 7.92 -14.49 -19.13
C ARG A 75 7.61 -15.94 -18.85
N PRO A 76 8.01 -16.47 -17.69
CA PRO A 76 7.75 -17.87 -17.33
C PRO A 76 6.25 -18.17 -17.21
N TYR A 77 5.41 -17.13 -17.03
CA TYR A 77 3.95 -17.26 -16.96
C TYR A 77 3.25 -16.21 -17.82
N SER A 78 2.34 -16.65 -18.66
CA SER A 78 1.44 -15.77 -19.41
C SER A 78 0.10 -15.69 -18.71
N VAL A 79 -0.36 -14.47 -18.42
CA VAL A 79 -1.70 -14.25 -17.84
C VAL A 79 -2.75 -14.75 -18.85
N PRO A 80 -3.58 -15.75 -18.49
CA PRO A 80 -4.63 -16.23 -19.39
C PRO A 80 -5.63 -15.09 -19.65
N LEU A 81 -6.25 -15.10 -20.82
CA LEU A 81 -7.24 -14.10 -21.25
C LEU A 81 -6.77 -12.64 -21.12
N TYR A 82 -5.46 -12.41 -21.29
CA TYR A 82 -4.98 -11.03 -21.40
C TYR A 82 -5.54 -10.38 -22.69
N PRO A 83 -6.05 -9.13 -22.66
CA PRO A 83 -6.04 -8.15 -21.54
C PRO A 83 -7.31 -8.15 -20.66
N ILE A 84 -8.23 -9.09 -20.84
CA ILE A 84 -9.57 -9.05 -20.22
C ILE A 84 -9.49 -9.12 -18.70
N ILE A 85 -8.75 -10.08 -18.13
CA ILE A 85 -8.64 -10.25 -16.67
C ILE A 85 -8.09 -8.99 -15.97
N PRO A 86 -6.98 -8.38 -16.40
CA PRO A 86 -6.52 -7.12 -15.83
C PRO A 86 -7.53 -5.99 -15.96
N LEU A 87 -8.26 -5.89 -17.08
CA LEU A 87 -9.29 -4.86 -17.27
C LEU A 87 -10.47 -5.04 -16.32
N VAL A 88 -10.93 -6.26 -16.10
CA VAL A 88 -11.99 -6.57 -15.12
C VAL A 88 -11.51 -6.21 -13.71
N GLY A 89 -10.26 -6.52 -13.35
CA GLY A 89 -9.67 -6.16 -12.06
C GLY A 89 -9.60 -4.65 -11.86
N ILE A 90 -9.18 -3.89 -12.87
CA ILE A 90 -9.17 -2.42 -12.83
C ILE A 90 -10.59 -1.87 -12.73
N GLY A 91 -11.53 -2.39 -13.53
CA GLY A 91 -12.93 -1.94 -13.50
C GLY A 91 -13.59 -2.16 -12.14
N GLY A 92 -13.41 -3.34 -11.54
CA GLY A 92 -13.89 -3.65 -10.20
C GLY A 92 -13.25 -2.75 -9.13
N GLY A 93 -11.93 -2.56 -9.19
CA GLY A 93 -11.21 -1.67 -8.28
C GLY A 93 -11.65 -0.22 -8.40
N LEU A 94 -11.83 0.30 -9.61
CA LEU A 94 -12.33 1.65 -9.85
C LEU A 94 -13.76 1.81 -9.34
N TYR A 95 -14.62 0.81 -9.55
CA TYR A 95 -15.97 0.82 -9.01
C TYR A 95 -15.98 0.97 -7.48
N ILE A 96 -15.14 0.21 -6.77
CA ILE A 96 -15.03 0.30 -5.30
C ILE A 96 -14.50 1.67 -4.88
N ILE A 97 -13.48 2.20 -5.55
CA ILE A 97 -12.91 3.52 -5.24
C ILE A 97 -13.97 4.61 -5.41
N ILE A 98 -14.69 4.61 -6.54
CA ILE A 98 -15.74 5.59 -6.81
C ILE A 98 -16.90 5.44 -5.83
N SER A 99 -17.35 4.23 -5.56
CA SER A 99 -18.41 3.96 -4.58
C SER A 99 -18.03 4.49 -3.19
N THR A 100 -16.81 4.25 -2.74
CA THR A 100 -16.31 4.76 -1.44
C THR A 100 -16.23 6.29 -1.43
N LEU A 101 -15.80 6.91 -2.51
CA LEU A 101 -15.78 8.37 -2.64
C LEU A 101 -17.17 9.00 -2.54
N LEU A 102 -18.20 8.32 -3.02
CA LEU A 102 -19.57 8.81 -3.01
C LEU A 102 -20.30 8.53 -1.68
N THR A 103 -20.01 7.39 -1.04
CA THR A 103 -20.70 6.95 0.20
C THR A 103 -19.98 7.38 1.48
N ASP A 104 -18.67 7.46 1.45
CA ASP A 104 -17.82 7.79 2.62
C ASP A 104 -16.71 8.77 2.24
N THR A 105 -17.15 9.91 1.69
CA THR A 105 -16.27 10.98 1.17
C THR A 105 -15.25 11.45 2.22
N THR A 106 -15.66 11.56 3.47
CA THR A 106 -14.78 12.04 4.55
C THR A 106 -13.58 11.12 4.75
N ASN A 107 -13.82 9.82 4.90
CA ASN A 107 -12.75 8.84 5.08
C ASN A 107 -11.90 8.69 3.81
N ALA A 108 -12.52 8.80 2.63
CA ALA A 108 -11.79 8.77 1.38
C ALA A 108 -10.80 9.95 1.24
N ILE A 109 -11.21 11.16 1.62
CA ILE A 109 -10.33 12.35 1.62
C ILE A 109 -9.18 12.18 2.63
N TYR A 110 -9.44 11.66 3.83
CA TYR A 110 -8.39 11.35 4.79
C TYR A 110 -7.40 10.31 4.24
N GLY A 111 -7.89 9.24 3.59
CA GLY A 111 -7.05 8.21 2.98
C GLY A 111 -6.14 8.77 1.89
N ILE A 112 -6.68 9.61 1.00
CA ILE A 112 -5.90 10.30 -0.02
C ILE A 112 -4.88 11.23 0.62
N GLY A 113 -5.28 12.01 1.63
CA GLY A 113 -4.41 12.93 2.34
C GLY A 113 -3.21 12.23 2.97
N VAL A 114 -3.43 11.14 3.69
CA VAL A 114 -2.37 10.33 4.30
C VAL A 114 -1.44 9.75 3.23
N THR A 115 -1.98 9.26 2.12
CA THR A 115 -1.18 8.72 1.01
C THR A 115 -0.32 9.81 0.38
N LEU A 116 -0.87 11.01 0.18
CA LEU A 116 -0.13 12.15 -0.39
C LEU A 116 0.99 12.64 0.55
N ILE A 117 0.78 12.61 1.86
CA ILE A 117 1.83 12.94 2.84
C ILE A 117 2.99 11.94 2.76
N GLY A 118 2.74 10.69 2.40
CA GLY A 118 3.78 9.69 2.16
C GLY A 118 4.77 10.08 1.06
N ILE A 119 4.32 10.82 0.03
CA ILE A 119 5.19 11.22 -1.10
C ILE A 119 6.34 12.14 -0.66
N PRO A 120 6.10 13.28 0.02
CA PRO A 120 7.19 14.13 0.48
C PRO A 120 8.11 13.44 1.49
N VAL A 121 7.56 12.58 2.36
CA VAL A 121 8.36 11.76 3.28
C VAL A 121 9.30 10.84 2.50
N TYR A 122 8.80 10.15 1.49
CA TYR A 122 9.61 9.30 0.62
C TYR A 122 10.71 10.08 -0.10
N ILE A 123 10.37 11.25 -0.68
CA ILE A 123 11.33 12.10 -1.39
C ILE A 123 12.42 12.60 -0.43
N TYR A 124 12.04 13.01 0.78
CA TYR A 124 12.97 13.47 1.81
C TYR A 124 13.96 12.38 2.21
N ILE A 125 13.47 11.17 2.46
CA ILE A 125 14.30 10.02 2.86
C ILE A 125 15.21 9.58 1.71
N LYS A 126 14.70 9.54 0.48
CA LYS A 126 15.49 9.20 -0.72
C LYS A 126 16.62 10.20 -0.96
N LYS A 127 16.39 11.49 -0.67
CA LYS A 127 17.41 12.54 -0.80
C LYS A 127 18.51 12.44 0.28
N ARG A 128 18.13 11.94 1.47
CA ARG A 128 19.07 11.75 2.59
C ARG A 128 19.96 10.51 2.44
N ASN A 129 19.49 9.52 1.69
CA ASN A 129 20.21 8.24 1.47
C ASN A 129 21.03 8.23 0.16
N LYS A 130 21.09 9.36 -0.56
CA LYS A 130 22.06 9.62 -1.64
C LYS A 130 23.30 10.32 -1.08
#